data_dfbc0c705e56c337134cb0c14f69c422
#
_entry.id   dfbc0c705e56c337134cb0c14f69c422
#
_cell.length_a   1.000
_cell.length_b   1.000
_cell.length_c   1.000
_cell.angle_alpha   90.00
_cell.angle_beta   90.00
_cell.angle_gamma   90.00
#
_symmetry.space_group_name_H-M   'P 1'
#
loop_
_entity.id
_entity.type
_entity.pdbx_description
1 polymer ?
#
loop_
_entity_poly.entity_id
_entity_poly.type
_entity_poly.pdbx_seq_one_letter_code
_entity_poly.pdbx_strand_id
1 'polypeptide(L)'
;MNELALKYGCNPNQKPSRVFMNEGELPFEVLCGRPGYINLLDAFNSWQLVQELRRATGLPAAASFKHVSPAGAAVGVPMSETLKKIYFVDDIKEPLSPIATAYARARGADRMSSFGDFIALSDTCDLPTALLIKREVSDGIIAPDYTPEALEILKAKRKGTYCVIKMSTDYRPKPIERKQVFGITFEQGRNEIDLADDALFANIPTENKNFSEEAKRDLKIALITLKYTQSNSVCYVKDGQAIGIGAGQQSRIHCTRLAGQKADLWWLRQCPKVMALPFKDDIRRADRDNTIDIYMGDEYEDVLAEGAWQNFFTEKPEPLTREEKKAWLAQNQKVALGSDAFFPFGDNIERAHKSGVEFIAQAGGSVRDDHVIATCDKYGIAMAFTGVRLFHH
;
A
#
# COMPACT_ATOMS: atom_id res chain seq x y z
N MET A 1 3.97 -24.73 -19.89
CA MET A 1 4.28 -23.62 -20.85
C MET A 1 5.39 -22.79 -20.25
N ASN A 2 6.47 -22.56 -20.99
CA ASN A 2 7.64 -21.79 -20.49
C ASN A 2 7.69 -20.33 -20.98
N GLU A 3 6.73 -19.91 -21.80
CA GLU A 3 6.68 -18.58 -22.40
C GLU A 3 5.23 -18.09 -22.58
N LEU A 4 5.02 -16.78 -22.39
CA LEU A 4 3.78 -16.08 -22.70
C LEU A 4 4.13 -14.83 -23.53
N ALA A 5 3.62 -14.78 -24.77
CA ALA A 5 3.76 -13.61 -25.64
C ALA A 5 2.86 -12.46 -25.14
N LEU A 6 3.41 -11.24 -25.12
CA LEU A 6 2.72 -10.03 -24.69
C LEU A 6 2.45 -9.12 -25.89
N LYS A 7 1.44 -8.28 -25.80
CA LYS A 7 1.06 -7.36 -26.89
C LYS A 7 2.17 -6.34 -27.19
N TYR A 8 2.83 -5.83 -26.14
CA TYR A 8 3.98 -4.91 -26.17
C TYR A 8 4.63 -4.88 -24.79
N GLY A 9 5.78 -4.26 -24.65
CA GLY A 9 6.49 -4.05 -23.38
C GLY A 9 5.85 -2.97 -22.51
N CYS A 10 6.66 -2.10 -21.88
CA CYS A 10 6.13 -0.98 -21.11
C CYS A 10 5.33 0.01 -21.98
N ASN A 11 5.71 0.17 -23.23
CA ASN A 11 5.08 1.08 -24.19
C ASN A 11 4.68 0.37 -25.49
N PRO A 12 3.65 0.87 -26.22
CA PRO A 12 3.14 0.22 -27.43
C PRO A 12 4.18 0.01 -28.56
N ASN A 13 5.22 0.84 -28.61
CA ASN A 13 6.32 0.72 -29.58
C ASN A 13 7.37 -0.33 -29.21
N GLN A 14 7.37 -0.83 -27.97
CA GLN A 14 8.34 -1.82 -27.48
C GLN A 14 7.90 -3.23 -27.84
N LYS A 15 8.22 -3.65 -29.06
CA LYS A 15 7.90 -4.97 -29.63
C LYS A 15 9.16 -5.58 -30.24
N PRO A 16 9.31 -6.94 -30.22
CA PRO A 16 8.41 -7.91 -29.55
C PRO A 16 8.45 -7.86 -28.04
N SER A 17 7.47 -8.48 -27.38
CA SER A 17 7.41 -8.56 -25.92
C SER A 17 6.93 -9.94 -25.49
N ARG A 18 7.54 -10.48 -24.46
CA ARG A 18 7.18 -11.77 -23.84
C ARG A 18 7.66 -11.85 -22.40
N VAL A 19 7.07 -12.75 -21.63
CA VAL A 19 7.60 -13.24 -20.37
C VAL A 19 7.92 -14.73 -20.54
N PHE A 20 9.05 -15.16 -20.01
CA PHE A 20 9.49 -16.56 -20.19
C PHE A 20 10.44 -17.01 -19.08
N MET A 21 10.55 -18.30 -18.92
CA MET A 21 11.58 -18.93 -18.08
C MET A 21 12.57 -19.70 -18.97
N ASN A 22 13.88 -19.57 -18.66
CA ASN A 22 14.92 -20.31 -19.37
C ASN A 22 14.87 -21.82 -19.05
N GLU A 23 14.38 -22.17 -17.86
CA GLU A 23 14.27 -23.55 -17.38
C GLU A 23 12.93 -23.73 -16.67
N GLY A 24 12.26 -24.85 -16.92
CA GLY A 24 10.97 -25.17 -16.34
C GLY A 24 9.80 -24.46 -17.00
N GLU A 25 8.66 -24.49 -16.35
CA GLU A 25 7.43 -23.84 -16.78
C GLU A 25 7.17 -22.55 -16.01
N LEU A 26 6.35 -21.67 -16.61
CA LEU A 26 5.88 -20.47 -15.92
C LEU A 26 5.11 -20.87 -14.66
N PRO A 27 5.41 -20.28 -13.49
CA PRO A 27 4.81 -20.68 -12.21
C PRO A 27 3.41 -20.09 -11.99
N PHE A 28 2.78 -19.58 -13.02
CA PHE A 28 1.47 -18.97 -12.96
C PHE A 28 0.60 -19.36 -14.16
N GLU A 29 -0.70 -19.25 -13.97
CA GLU A 29 -1.71 -19.47 -14.99
C GLU A 29 -2.59 -18.22 -15.12
N VAL A 30 -2.89 -17.81 -16.36
CA VAL A 30 -3.84 -16.75 -16.66
C VAL A 30 -5.22 -17.37 -16.85
N LEU A 31 -6.09 -17.24 -15.85
CA LEU A 31 -7.43 -17.81 -15.85
C LEU A 31 -8.44 -16.97 -16.64
N CYS A 32 -8.17 -15.67 -16.80
CA CYS A 32 -9.00 -14.73 -17.57
C CYS A 32 -8.19 -13.50 -17.98
N GLY A 33 -8.58 -12.86 -19.06
CA GLY A 33 -7.96 -11.66 -19.57
C GLY A 33 -6.63 -11.88 -20.28
N ARG A 34 -5.92 -10.79 -20.54
CA ARG A 34 -4.60 -10.79 -21.18
C ARG A 34 -3.70 -9.77 -20.45
N PRO A 35 -2.88 -10.21 -19.49
CA PRO A 35 -2.01 -9.32 -18.74
C PRO A 35 -1.00 -8.64 -19.68
N GLY A 36 -0.79 -7.35 -19.48
CA GLY A 36 0.30 -6.61 -20.09
C GLY A 36 1.60 -6.75 -19.31
N TYR A 37 2.67 -6.22 -19.87
CA TYR A 37 4.01 -6.24 -19.28
C TYR A 37 4.04 -5.63 -17.87
N ILE A 38 3.46 -4.43 -17.70
CA ILE A 38 3.39 -3.74 -16.40
C ILE A 38 2.49 -4.50 -15.43
N ASN A 39 1.36 -5.07 -15.89
CA ASN A 39 0.48 -5.87 -15.05
C ASN A 39 1.22 -7.08 -14.42
N LEU A 40 2.09 -7.74 -15.17
CA LEU A 40 2.88 -8.86 -14.67
C LEU A 40 3.97 -8.41 -13.69
N LEU A 41 4.59 -7.24 -13.92
CA LEU A 41 5.51 -6.66 -12.94
C LEU A 41 4.79 -6.34 -11.62
N ASP A 42 3.61 -5.72 -11.68
CA ASP A 42 2.78 -5.46 -10.50
C ASP A 42 2.38 -6.77 -9.81
N ALA A 43 1.91 -7.76 -10.59
CA ALA A 43 1.48 -9.06 -10.07
C ALA A 43 2.59 -9.78 -9.29
N PHE A 44 3.80 -9.87 -9.85
CA PHE A 44 4.87 -10.66 -9.23
C PHE A 44 5.54 -9.94 -8.05
N ASN A 45 5.62 -8.61 -8.08
CA ASN A 45 6.11 -7.86 -6.92
C ASN A 45 5.09 -7.88 -5.77
N SER A 46 3.82 -7.65 -6.06
CA SER A 46 2.76 -7.70 -5.06
C SER A 46 2.54 -9.09 -4.46
N TRP A 47 2.69 -10.15 -5.28
CA TRP A 47 2.64 -11.53 -4.81
C TRP A 47 3.69 -11.81 -3.74
N GLN A 48 4.94 -11.44 -3.98
CA GLN A 48 6.01 -11.62 -3.00
C GLN A 48 5.70 -10.88 -1.69
N LEU A 49 5.25 -9.63 -1.80
CA LEU A 49 4.89 -8.80 -0.65
C LEU A 49 3.81 -9.47 0.22
N VAL A 50 2.70 -9.92 -0.36
CA VAL A 50 1.61 -10.51 0.44
C VAL A 50 1.99 -11.85 1.05
N GLN A 51 2.84 -12.66 0.38
CA GLN A 51 3.34 -13.91 0.95
C GLN A 51 4.26 -13.65 2.15
N GLU A 52 5.11 -12.64 2.10
CA GLU A 52 5.95 -12.25 3.24
C GLU A 52 5.10 -11.69 4.39
N LEU A 53 4.11 -10.84 4.12
CA LEU A 53 3.18 -10.35 5.14
C LEU A 53 2.43 -11.50 5.82
N ARG A 54 1.93 -12.46 5.04
CA ARG A 54 1.23 -13.64 5.55
C ARG A 54 2.11 -14.45 6.50
N ARG A 55 3.37 -14.67 6.12
CA ARG A 55 4.35 -15.39 6.93
C ARG A 55 4.70 -14.63 8.20
N ALA A 56 4.96 -13.32 8.09
CA ALA A 56 5.44 -12.51 9.20
C ALA A 56 4.37 -12.23 10.26
N THR A 57 3.09 -12.17 9.88
CA THR A 57 2.00 -11.78 10.77
C THR A 57 1.05 -12.93 11.14
N GLY A 58 1.09 -14.04 10.39
CA GLY A 58 0.13 -15.12 10.54
C GLY A 58 -1.29 -14.79 10.06
N LEU A 59 -1.52 -13.58 9.54
CA LEU A 59 -2.82 -13.09 9.08
C LEU A 59 -2.91 -13.08 7.56
N PRO A 60 -4.09 -13.33 6.96
CA PRO A 60 -4.30 -13.09 5.53
C PRO A 60 -3.92 -11.66 5.16
N ALA A 61 -3.26 -11.52 4.00
CA ALA A 61 -2.71 -10.26 3.54
C ALA A 61 -3.14 -9.92 2.11
N ALA A 62 -3.27 -8.64 1.83
CA ALA A 62 -3.56 -8.11 0.51
C ALA A 62 -2.70 -6.89 0.20
N ALA A 63 -2.48 -6.65 -1.09
CA ALA A 63 -1.82 -5.45 -1.58
C ALA A 63 -2.54 -4.89 -2.81
N SER A 64 -2.46 -3.57 -2.96
CA SER A 64 -2.87 -2.81 -4.13
C SER A 64 -1.62 -2.21 -4.76
N PHE A 65 -1.31 -2.62 -5.98
CA PHE A 65 -0.09 -2.20 -6.69
C PHE A 65 -0.42 -1.37 -7.91
N LYS A 66 0.42 -0.38 -8.18
CA LYS A 66 0.35 0.44 -9.37
C LYS A 66 1.74 0.99 -9.71
N HIS A 67 2.13 0.92 -10.99
CA HIS A 67 3.45 1.36 -11.45
C HIS A 67 4.61 0.73 -10.66
N VAL A 68 4.51 -0.58 -10.44
CA VAL A 68 5.54 -1.42 -9.79
C VAL A 68 5.86 -0.96 -8.35
N SER A 69 4.88 -0.36 -7.67
CA SER A 69 4.98 0.01 -6.25
C SER A 69 3.64 -0.17 -5.54
N PRO A 70 3.62 -0.48 -4.25
CA PRO A 70 2.38 -0.59 -3.50
C PRO A 70 1.74 0.80 -3.31
N ALA A 71 0.46 0.90 -3.65
CA ALA A 71 -0.41 1.99 -3.22
C ALA A 71 -0.95 1.72 -1.81
N GLY A 72 -1.09 0.43 -1.45
CA GLY A 72 -1.49 -0.01 -0.14
C GLY A 72 -1.13 -1.48 0.09
N ALA A 73 -0.95 -1.84 1.36
CA ALA A 73 -0.72 -3.19 1.84
C ALA A 73 -1.34 -3.34 3.23
N ALA A 74 -1.97 -4.48 3.52
CA ALA A 74 -2.65 -4.68 4.78
C ALA A 74 -2.81 -6.15 5.12
N VAL A 75 -3.08 -6.42 6.40
CA VAL A 75 -3.46 -7.72 6.92
C VAL A 75 -4.89 -7.71 7.47
N GLY A 76 -5.50 -8.87 7.63
CA GLY A 76 -6.90 -9.05 7.97
C GLY A 76 -7.26 -8.72 9.42
N VAL A 77 -6.92 -7.54 9.90
CA VAL A 77 -7.35 -7.00 11.20
C VAL A 77 -8.76 -6.43 11.07
N PRO A 78 -9.69 -6.71 12.01
CA PRO A 78 -11.05 -6.17 11.97
C PRO A 78 -11.10 -4.66 11.82
N MET A 79 -12.09 -4.15 11.07
CA MET A 79 -12.29 -2.72 10.82
C MET A 79 -13.30 -2.12 11.80
N SER A 80 -13.06 -0.87 12.20
CA SER A 80 -14.07 -0.05 12.88
C SER A 80 -15.21 0.32 11.91
N GLU A 81 -16.36 0.72 12.46
CA GLU A 81 -17.49 1.20 11.64
C GLU A 81 -17.10 2.45 10.81
N THR A 82 -16.23 3.30 11.35
CA THR A 82 -15.69 4.45 10.62
C THR A 82 -14.89 4.01 9.39
N LEU A 83 -13.99 3.03 9.54
CA LEU A 83 -13.21 2.49 8.41
C LEU A 83 -14.11 1.83 7.37
N LYS A 84 -15.14 1.10 7.79
CA LYS A 84 -16.11 0.51 6.86
C LYS A 84 -16.79 1.57 6.00
N LYS A 85 -17.19 2.70 6.61
CA LYS A 85 -17.82 3.83 5.90
C LYS A 85 -16.88 4.46 4.87
N ILE A 86 -15.65 4.84 5.28
CA ILE A 86 -14.71 5.50 4.39
C ILE A 86 -14.18 4.58 3.28
N TYR A 87 -14.28 3.25 3.46
CA TYR A 87 -13.93 2.25 2.44
C TYR A 87 -15.13 1.79 1.61
N PHE A 88 -16.32 2.35 1.86
CA PHE A 88 -17.57 2.02 1.18
C PHE A 88 -17.94 0.52 1.27
N VAL A 89 -17.78 -0.05 2.44
CA VAL A 89 -18.13 -1.45 2.74
C VAL A 89 -19.13 -1.58 3.90
N ASP A 90 -19.63 -0.46 4.41
CA ASP A 90 -20.63 -0.39 5.49
C ASP A 90 -22.03 -0.85 5.07
N ASP A 91 -22.30 -0.91 3.76
CA ASP A 91 -23.53 -1.46 3.19
C ASP A 91 -23.58 -3.00 3.15
N ILE A 92 -22.46 -3.68 3.49
CA ILE A 92 -22.36 -5.13 3.51
C ILE A 92 -22.78 -5.65 4.87
N LYS A 93 -23.88 -6.42 4.89
CA LYS A 93 -24.48 -6.93 6.15
C LYS A 93 -23.75 -8.14 6.73
N GLU A 94 -23.24 -9.01 5.85
CA GLU A 94 -22.48 -10.18 6.25
C GLU A 94 -21.07 -9.81 6.71
N PRO A 95 -20.51 -10.51 7.71
CA PRO A 95 -19.13 -10.30 8.12
C PRO A 95 -18.17 -10.53 6.94
N LEU A 96 -17.25 -9.61 6.71
CA LEU A 96 -16.18 -9.81 5.74
C LEU A 96 -15.24 -10.91 6.24
N SER A 97 -14.82 -11.79 5.34
CA SER A 97 -13.75 -12.75 5.63
C SER A 97 -12.42 -12.02 5.94
N PRO A 98 -11.47 -12.67 6.62
CA PRO A 98 -10.17 -12.06 6.89
C PRO A 98 -9.44 -11.58 5.63
N ILE A 99 -9.52 -12.31 4.51
CA ILE A 99 -8.90 -11.89 3.25
C ILE A 99 -9.65 -10.73 2.60
N ALA A 100 -10.99 -10.70 2.66
CA ALA A 100 -11.79 -9.57 2.21
C ALA A 100 -11.50 -8.31 3.03
N THR A 101 -11.30 -8.46 4.34
CA THR A 101 -10.91 -7.38 5.25
C THR A 101 -9.52 -6.83 4.90
N ALA A 102 -8.54 -7.72 4.65
CA ALA A 102 -7.20 -7.33 4.21
C ALA A 102 -7.25 -6.52 2.90
N TYR A 103 -8.03 -6.98 1.92
CA TYR A 103 -8.21 -6.27 0.65
C TYR A 103 -8.88 -4.89 0.83
N ALA A 104 -9.96 -4.82 1.59
CA ALA A 104 -10.65 -3.56 1.86
C ALA A 104 -9.70 -2.53 2.51
N ARG A 105 -8.85 -2.96 3.45
CA ARG A 105 -7.84 -2.12 4.09
C ARG A 105 -6.72 -1.71 3.13
N ALA A 106 -6.15 -2.66 2.37
CA ALA A 106 -5.05 -2.38 1.44
C ALA A 106 -5.45 -1.35 0.38
N ARG A 107 -6.63 -1.52 -0.22
CA ARG A 107 -7.16 -0.57 -1.20
C ARG A 107 -7.63 0.72 -0.56
N GLY A 108 -8.24 0.64 0.62
CA GLY A 108 -8.92 1.75 1.29
C GLY A 108 -7.97 2.84 1.78
N ALA A 109 -6.72 2.51 2.06
CA ALA A 109 -5.75 3.45 2.61
C ALA A 109 -5.41 4.61 1.66
N ASP A 110 -5.26 4.32 0.37
CA ASP A 110 -5.04 5.31 -0.69
C ASP A 110 -5.93 4.98 -1.89
N ARG A 111 -7.19 5.39 -1.82
CA ARG A 111 -8.20 5.08 -2.83
C ARG A 111 -7.91 5.78 -4.16
N MET A 112 -7.23 6.93 -4.13
CA MET A 112 -6.82 7.66 -5.34
C MET A 112 -5.76 6.88 -6.13
N SER A 113 -4.67 6.45 -5.47
CA SER A 113 -3.61 5.67 -6.11
C SER A 113 -4.07 4.26 -6.49
N SER A 114 -5.03 3.68 -5.76
CA SER A 114 -5.56 2.35 -6.03
C SER A 114 -6.57 2.28 -7.18
N PHE A 115 -6.95 3.39 -7.77
CA PHE A 115 -7.80 3.41 -8.97
C PHE A 115 -7.06 2.81 -10.17
N GLY A 116 -7.54 1.67 -10.68
CA GLY A 116 -6.87 0.94 -11.76
C GLY A 116 -5.64 0.14 -11.28
N ASP A 117 -5.66 -0.35 -10.05
CA ASP A 117 -4.61 -1.16 -9.43
C ASP A 117 -4.52 -2.59 -9.96
N PHE A 118 -3.44 -3.27 -9.57
CA PHE A 118 -3.30 -4.72 -9.62
C PHE A 118 -3.32 -5.27 -8.18
N ILE A 119 -4.23 -6.21 -7.92
CA ILE A 119 -4.49 -6.74 -6.59
C ILE A 119 -3.68 -8.02 -6.36
N ALA A 120 -3.06 -8.16 -5.18
CA ALA A 120 -2.53 -9.44 -4.73
C ALA A 120 -3.19 -9.89 -3.42
N LEU A 121 -3.46 -11.18 -3.33
CA LEU A 121 -3.99 -11.84 -2.14
C LEU A 121 -3.05 -12.97 -1.71
N SER A 122 -2.80 -13.09 -0.42
CA SER A 122 -1.94 -14.17 0.13
C SER A 122 -2.65 -15.51 0.21
N ASP A 123 -3.97 -15.50 0.29
CA ASP A 123 -4.84 -16.65 0.49
C ASP A 123 -5.86 -16.73 -0.67
N THR A 124 -6.61 -17.84 -0.75
CA THR A 124 -7.66 -18.03 -1.75
C THR A 124 -8.65 -16.88 -1.78
N CYS A 125 -8.90 -16.35 -2.98
CA CYS A 125 -9.94 -15.34 -3.19
C CYS A 125 -11.32 -15.98 -3.00
N ASP A 126 -12.04 -15.57 -1.98
CA ASP A 126 -13.38 -16.03 -1.67
C ASP A 126 -14.48 -15.13 -2.25
N LEU A 127 -15.74 -15.56 -2.12
CA LEU A 127 -16.89 -14.83 -2.62
C LEU A 127 -17.00 -13.41 -2.06
N PRO A 128 -16.87 -13.15 -0.73
CA PRO A 128 -16.91 -11.79 -0.20
C PRO A 128 -15.85 -10.87 -0.83
N THR A 129 -14.62 -11.37 -1.00
CA THR A 129 -13.53 -10.62 -1.63
C THR A 129 -13.83 -10.28 -3.09
N ALA A 130 -14.31 -11.25 -3.87
CA ALA A 130 -14.67 -11.05 -5.27
C ALA A 130 -15.81 -10.02 -5.43
N LEU A 131 -16.78 -10.02 -4.52
CA LEU A 131 -17.87 -9.03 -4.51
C LEU A 131 -17.35 -7.60 -4.23
N LEU A 132 -16.36 -7.44 -3.36
CA LEU A 132 -15.69 -6.16 -3.15
C LEU A 132 -14.94 -5.71 -4.41
N ILE A 133 -14.13 -6.60 -5.00
CA ILE A 133 -13.36 -6.32 -6.21
C ILE A 133 -14.27 -5.95 -7.39
N LYS A 134 -15.43 -6.58 -7.51
CA LYS A 134 -16.42 -6.28 -8.55
C LYS A 134 -16.85 -4.82 -8.55
N ARG A 135 -16.92 -4.19 -7.39
CA ARG A 135 -17.39 -2.81 -7.17
C ARG A 135 -16.34 -1.75 -7.50
N GLU A 136 -15.07 -2.13 -7.61
CA GLU A 136 -13.94 -1.21 -7.73
C GLU A 136 -13.33 -1.22 -9.14
N VAL A 137 -12.66 -0.14 -9.54
CA VAL A 137 -11.89 -0.08 -10.78
C VAL A 137 -10.51 -0.66 -10.52
N SER A 138 -10.21 -1.78 -11.18
CA SER A 138 -8.98 -2.54 -11.03
C SER A 138 -8.59 -3.16 -12.37
N ASP A 139 -7.32 -3.40 -12.63
CA ASP A 139 -6.81 -4.01 -13.86
C ASP A 139 -6.70 -5.53 -13.77
N GLY A 140 -6.42 -6.06 -12.59
CA GLY A 140 -6.29 -7.50 -12.42
C GLY A 140 -6.01 -7.92 -10.97
N ILE A 141 -5.88 -9.22 -10.82
CA ILE A 141 -5.64 -9.87 -9.53
C ILE A 141 -4.72 -11.08 -9.68
N ILE A 142 -3.86 -11.29 -8.68
CA ILE A 142 -3.08 -12.51 -8.48
C ILE A 142 -3.40 -13.09 -7.10
N ALA A 143 -3.65 -14.39 -7.05
CA ALA A 143 -3.93 -15.13 -5.82
C ALA A 143 -3.46 -16.59 -5.96
N PRO A 144 -3.31 -17.33 -4.84
CA PRO A 144 -2.94 -18.75 -4.92
C PRO A 144 -4.06 -19.61 -5.48
N ASP A 145 -5.33 -19.21 -5.23
CA ASP A 145 -6.51 -19.88 -5.78
C ASP A 145 -7.74 -18.98 -5.68
N TYR A 146 -8.86 -19.48 -6.23
CA TYR A 146 -10.16 -18.80 -6.28
C TYR A 146 -11.26 -19.81 -5.98
N THR A 147 -12.24 -19.45 -5.13
CA THR A 147 -13.44 -20.28 -5.06
C THR A 147 -14.20 -20.22 -6.39
N PRO A 148 -14.97 -21.26 -6.76
CA PRO A 148 -15.70 -21.27 -8.03
C PRO A 148 -16.58 -20.03 -8.22
N GLU A 149 -17.31 -19.60 -7.19
CA GLU A 149 -18.19 -18.44 -7.21
C GLU A 149 -17.41 -17.13 -7.38
N ALA A 150 -16.27 -17.00 -6.68
CA ALA A 150 -15.38 -15.85 -6.81
C ALA A 150 -14.81 -15.74 -8.24
N LEU A 151 -14.38 -16.86 -8.80
CA LEU A 151 -13.83 -16.92 -10.15
C LEU A 151 -14.85 -16.48 -11.21
N GLU A 152 -16.10 -16.94 -11.11
CA GLU A 152 -17.18 -16.54 -12.01
C GLU A 152 -17.44 -15.04 -11.97
N ILE A 153 -17.47 -14.43 -10.76
CA ILE A 153 -17.64 -12.98 -10.60
C ILE A 153 -16.49 -12.21 -11.27
N LEU A 154 -15.25 -12.64 -11.01
CA LEU A 154 -14.05 -11.98 -11.55
C LEU A 154 -13.96 -12.13 -13.07
N LYS A 155 -14.27 -13.31 -13.63
CA LYS A 155 -14.31 -13.54 -15.07
C LYS A 155 -15.35 -12.66 -15.79
N ALA A 156 -16.48 -12.38 -15.15
CA ALA A 156 -17.51 -11.51 -15.73
C ALA A 156 -17.14 -10.01 -15.69
N LYS A 157 -16.18 -9.62 -14.85
CA LYS A 157 -15.75 -8.22 -14.73
C LYS A 157 -15.12 -7.72 -16.04
N ARG A 158 -15.31 -6.41 -16.37
CA ARG A 158 -14.83 -5.77 -17.59
C ARG A 158 -15.22 -6.52 -18.89
N LYS A 159 -16.45 -7.06 -18.90
CA LYS A 159 -16.98 -7.82 -20.05
C LYS A 159 -16.09 -9.02 -20.45
N GLY A 160 -15.53 -9.70 -19.45
CA GLY A 160 -14.70 -10.91 -19.67
C GLY A 160 -13.23 -10.61 -19.99
N THR A 161 -12.75 -9.39 -19.79
CA THR A 161 -11.35 -9.00 -20.07
C THR A 161 -10.54 -8.69 -18.80
N TYR A 162 -11.13 -8.85 -17.63
CA TYR A 162 -10.43 -8.65 -16.36
C TYR A 162 -9.31 -9.68 -16.18
N CYS A 163 -8.14 -9.22 -15.76
CA CYS A 163 -6.99 -10.10 -15.63
C CYS A 163 -7.03 -10.88 -14.33
N VAL A 164 -7.11 -12.22 -14.42
CA VAL A 164 -7.13 -13.13 -13.26
C VAL A 164 -5.98 -14.11 -13.38
N ILE A 165 -5.05 -14.05 -12.43
CA ILE A 165 -3.84 -14.87 -12.41
C ILE A 165 -3.84 -15.77 -11.18
N LYS A 166 -3.61 -17.07 -11.40
CA LYS A 166 -3.34 -18.06 -10.35
C LYS A 166 -1.85 -18.29 -10.26
N MET A 167 -1.26 -18.14 -9.07
CA MET A 167 0.16 -18.34 -8.83
C MET A 167 0.41 -19.64 -8.07
N SER A 168 1.42 -20.40 -8.48
CA SER A 168 1.87 -21.59 -7.76
C SER A 168 2.48 -21.22 -6.42
N THR A 169 2.01 -21.82 -5.35
CA THR A 169 2.54 -21.64 -3.99
C THR A 169 3.85 -22.41 -3.77
N ASP A 170 4.15 -23.40 -4.61
CA ASP A 170 5.34 -24.25 -4.50
C ASP A 170 6.55 -23.68 -5.23
N TYR A 171 6.34 -22.68 -6.09
CA TYR A 171 7.44 -22.06 -6.82
C TYR A 171 8.37 -21.29 -5.89
N ARG A 172 9.65 -21.53 -6.07
CA ARG A 172 10.72 -20.76 -5.42
C ARG A 172 11.67 -20.26 -6.48
N PRO A 173 11.88 -18.94 -6.58
CA PRO A 173 12.82 -18.37 -7.55
C PRO A 173 14.25 -18.78 -7.22
N LYS A 174 15.12 -18.77 -8.23
CA LYS A 174 16.55 -19.01 -8.03
C LYS A 174 17.16 -17.94 -7.10
N PRO A 175 18.22 -18.27 -6.36
CA PRO A 175 18.84 -17.33 -5.41
C PRO A 175 19.59 -16.17 -6.08
N ILE A 176 19.79 -16.25 -7.39
CA ILE A 176 20.45 -15.21 -8.20
C ILE A 176 19.43 -14.57 -9.14
N GLU A 177 19.36 -13.27 -9.11
CA GLU A 177 18.55 -12.49 -10.05
C GLU A 177 19.40 -11.62 -10.98
N ARG A 178 18.87 -11.33 -12.16
CA ARG A 178 19.53 -10.56 -13.20
C ARG A 178 18.65 -9.46 -13.73
N LYS A 179 19.27 -8.31 -14.00
CA LYS A 179 18.64 -7.16 -14.64
C LYS A 179 19.53 -6.66 -15.78
N GLN A 180 18.93 -6.26 -16.89
CA GLN A 180 19.67 -5.68 -18.01
C GLN A 180 19.38 -4.19 -18.14
N VAL A 181 20.44 -3.40 -18.27
CA VAL A 181 20.38 -1.97 -18.54
C VAL A 181 21.38 -1.67 -19.65
N PHE A 182 20.92 -1.07 -20.72
CA PHE A 182 21.75 -0.74 -21.88
C PHE A 182 22.55 -1.96 -22.46
N GLY A 183 21.95 -3.15 -22.43
CA GLY A 183 22.59 -4.40 -22.87
C GLY A 183 23.60 -5.00 -21.88
N ILE A 184 23.89 -4.32 -20.77
CA ILE A 184 24.78 -4.80 -19.70
C ILE A 184 23.93 -5.53 -18.67
N THR A 185 24.33 -6.76 -18.32
CA THR A 185 23.66 -7.57 -17.32
C THR A 185 24.23 -7.31 -15.94
N PHE A 186 23.38 -6.93 -15.02
CA PHE A 186 23.66 -6.88 -13.59
C PHE A 186 23.18 -8.19 -12.97
N GLU A 187 23.99 -8.75 -12.08
CA GLU A 187 23.69 -9.98 -11.34
C GLU A 187 23.89 -9.76 -9.86
N GLN A 188 22.95 -10.22 -9.04
CA GLN A 188 23.03 -10.12 -7.60
C GLN A 188 22.28 -11.29 -6.94
N GLY A 189 22.58 -11.55 -5.67
CA GLY A 189 21.73 -12.39 -4.82
C GLY A 189 20.36 -11.75 -4.62
N ARG A 190 19.31 -12.56 -4.59
CA ARG A 190 17.97 -12.08 -4.22
C ARG A 190 17.99 -11.55 -2.80
N ASN A 191 17.17 -10.53 -2.55
CA ASN A 191 16.95 -10.03 -1.20
C ASN A 191 16.05 -11.01 -0.41
N GLU A 192 16.66 -11.98 0.25
CA GLU A 192 15.98 -13.02 1.04
C GLU A 192 15.99 -12.73 2.55
N ILE A 193 16.27 -11.48 2.94
CA ILE A 193 16.27 -11.11 4.36
C ILE A 193 14.92 -11.41 5.01
N ASP A 194 14.96 -12.06 6.16
CA ASP A 194 13.74 -12.35 6.93
C ASP A 194 13.35 -11.14 7.79
N LEU A 195 12.23 -10.51 7.43
CA LEU A 195 11.66 -9.39 8.15
C LEU A 195 10.57 -9.82 9.15
N ALA A 196 10.38 -11.11 9.36
CA ALA A 196 9.45 -11.65 10.36
C ALA A 196 10.06 -11.73 11.76
N ASP A 197 11.40 -11.76 11.87
CA ASP A 197 12.11 -11.93 13.12
C ASP A 197 12.06 -10.66 13.99
N ASP A 198 11.62 -10.79 15.24
CA ASP A 198 11.63 -9.72 16.24
C ASP A 198 13.04 -9.23 16.61
N ALA A 199 14.09 -10.01 16.34
CA ALA A 199 15.48 -9.59 16.52
C ALA A 199 15.83 -8.30 15.75
N LEU A 200 15.08 -7.98 14.68
CA LEU A 200 15.16 -6.69 13.97
C LEU A 200 14.97 -5.48 14.88
N PHE A 201 14.22 -5.63 15.97
CA PHE A 201 13.88 -4.54 16.89
C PHE A 201 14.69 -4.61 18.20
N ALA A 202 15.76 -5.40 18.27
CA ALA A 202 16.56 -5.55 19.48
C ALA A 202 17.41 -4.31 19.81
N ASN A 203 17.90 -3.59 18.79
CA ASN A 203 18.71 -2.38 18.97
C ASN A 203 17.82 -1.13 18.98
N ILE A 204 17.48 -0.65 20.18
CA ILE A 204 16.65 0.54 20.37
C ILE A 204 17.49 1.64 21.02
N PRO A 205 18.06 2.59 20.27
CA PRO A 205 18.96 3.62 20.79
C PRO A 205 18.23 4.74 21.55
N THR A 206 16.92 4.93 21.34
CA THR A 206 16.11 5.99 21.99
C THR A 206 15.86 5.72 23.47
N GLU A 207 15.47 6.76 24.24
CA GLU A 207 15.10 6.63 25.67
C GLU A 207 13.89 5.72 25.85
N ASN A 208 12.83 5.95 25.05
CA ASN A 208 11.67 5.05 25.03
C ASN A 208 12.05 3.73 24.32
N LYS A 209 11.97 2.62 25.07
CA LYS A 209 12.29 1.28 24.61
C LYS A 209 11.06 0.41 24.28
N ASN A 210 9.85 0.94 24.45
CA ASN A 210 8.65 0.14 24.47
C ASN A 210 8.04 0.00 23.08
N PHE A 211 8.06 -1.23 22.56
CA PHE A 211 7.28 -1.66 21.41
C PHE A 211 6.20 -2.64 21.85
N SER A 212 4.93 -2.31 21.65
CA SER A 212 3.86 -3.30 21.80
C SER A 212 3.90 -4.32 20.66
N GLU A 213 3.21 -5.45 20.82
CA GLU A 213 3.11 -6.47 19.76
C GLU A 213 2.43 -5.90 18.49
N GLU A 214 1.44 -5.01 18.66
CA GLU A 214 0.82 -4.29 17.55
C GLU A 214 1.83 -3.37 16.84
N ALA A 215 2.66 -2.65 17.60
CA ALA A 215 3.70 -1.80 17.02
C ALA A 215 4.73 -2.62 16.23
N LYS A 216 5.18 -3.76 16.76
CA LYS A 216 6.09 -4.67 16.05
C LYS A 216 5.45 -5.23 14.79
N ARG A 217 4.19 -5.67 14.86
CA ARG A 217 3.43 -6.10 13.67
C ARG A 217 3.41 -5.01 12.62
N ASP A 218 3.05 -3.78 12.99
CA ASP A 218 2.91 -2.66 12.08
C ASP A 218 4.28 -2.24 11.50
N LEU A 219 5.36 -2.30 12.27
CA LEU A 219 6.73 -2.09 11.77
C LEU A 219 7.16 -3.19 10.78
N LYS A 220 6.82 -4.46 11.02
CA LYS A 220 7.05 -5.55 10.05
C LYS A 220 6.30 -5.29 8.75
N ILE A 221 5.04 -4.86 8.82
CA ILE A 221 4.25 -4.49 7.64
C ILE A 221 4.94 -3.35 6.88
N ALA A 222 5.42 -2.31 7.59
CA ALA A 222 6.14 -1.21 6.97
C ALA A 222 7.39 -1.70 6.23
N LEU A 223 8.28 -2.44 6.89
CA LEU A 223 9.53 -2.91 6.30
C LEU A 223 9.32 -3.87 5.12
N ILE A 224 8.39 -4.83 5.23
CA ILE A 224 8.04 -5.74 4.13
C ILE A 224 7.47 -4.96 2.94
N THR A 225 6.60 -3.97 3.19
CA THR A 225 6.06 -3.11 2.13
C THR A 225 7.19 -2.37 1.41
N LEU A 226 8.17 -1.83 2.15
CA LEU A 226 9.30 -1.09 1.59
C LEU A 226 10.27 -1.98 0.79
N LYS A 227 10.41 -3.25 1.14
CA LYS A 227 11.22 -4.22 0.38
C LYS A 227 10.77 -4.33 -1.09
N TYR A 228 9.51 -4.00 -1.38
CA TYR A 228 8.90 -4.04 -2.72
C TYR A 228 8.48 -2.65 -3.22
N THR A 229 9.03 -1.59 -2.65
CA THR A 229 8.74 -0.20 -3.02
C THR A 229 9.97 0.47 -3.61
N GLN A 230 9.82 1.14 -4.75
CA GLN A 230 10.93 1.89 -5.40
C GLN A 230 11.55 2.89 -4.43
N SER A 231 12.87 2.82 -4.28
CA SER A 231 13.65 3.69 -3.37
C SER A 231 13.81 5.12 -3.92
N ASN A 232 14.03 6.11 -3.06
CA ASN A 232 13.84 6.07 -1.61
C ASN A 232 12.39 5.83 -1.27
N SER A 233 12.15 5.05 -0.23
CA SER A 233 10.80 4.76 0.21
C SER A 233 10.63 4.85 1.74
N VAL A 234 9.43 5.29 2.14
CA VAL A 234 8.99 5.43 3.54
C VAL A 234 7.53 4.99 3.63
N CYS A 235 7.18 4.26 4.68
CA CYS A 235 5.84 3.72 4.88
C CYS A 235 5.33 4.00 6.29
N TYR A 236 4.17 4.65 6.38
CA TYR A 236 3.40 4.84 7.61
C TYR A 236 2.38 3.72 7.71
N VAL A 237 2.28 3.10 8.88
CA VAL A 237 1.38 1.95 9.14
C VAL A 237 0.59 2.19 10.42
N LYS A 238 -0.67 1.81 10.42
CA LYS A 238 -1.54 1.83 11.60
C LYS A 238 -2.54 0.68 11.55
N ASP A 239 -2.71 -0.01 12.68
CA ASP A 239 -3.70 -1.06 12.85
C ASP A 239 -3.69 -2.12 11.73
N GLY A 240 -2.50 -2.59 11.35
CA GLY A 240 -2.35 -3.67 10.37
C GLY A 240 -2.45 -3.24 8.90
N GLN A 241 -2.35 -1.93 8.60
CA GLN A 241 -2.39 -1.45 7.22
C GLN A 241 -1.43 -0.29 6.97
N ALA A 242 -0.80 -0.26 5.80
CA ALA A 242 -0.10 0.92 5.32
C ALA A 242 -1.11 2.04 5.04
N ILE A 243 -0.88 3.21 5.64
CA ILE A 243 -1.75 4.38 5.53
C ILE A 243 -1.15 5.51 4.70
N GLY A 244 0.16 5.42 4.41
CA GLY A 244 0.84 6.35 3.53
C GLY A 244 2.17 5.78 3.08
N ILE A 245 2.37 5.65 1.77
CA ILE A 245 3.59 5.12 1.16
C ILE A 245 4.17 6.18 0.23
N GLY A 246 5.42 6.56 0.46
CA GLY A 246 6.22 7.37 -0.44
C GLY A 246 7.20 6.49 -1.19
N ALA A 247 7.28 6.63 -2.50
CA ALA A 247 8.11 5.82 -3.39
C ALA A 247 8.89 6.67 -4.38
N GLY A 248 10.08 6.20 -4.78
CA GLY A 248 10.84 6.73 -5.91
C GLY A 248 11.36 8.16 -5.74
N GLN A 249 11.56 8.63 -4.51
CA GLN A 249 12.03 9.99 -4.25
C GLN A 249 13.56 10.04 -4.12
N GLN A 250 14.20 11.06 -4.74
CA GLN A 250 15.65 11.24 -4.64
C GLN A 250 16.08 11.77 -3.26
N SER A 251 15.20 12.44 -2.54
CA SER A 251 15.46 12.96 -1.19
C SER A 251 14.63 12.24 -0.14
N ARG A 252 15.27 11.79 0.96
CA ARG A 252 14.61 11.12 2.08
C ARG A 252 13.50 11.99 2.69
N ILE A 253 13.78 13.26 2.91
CA ILE A 253 12.78 14.16 3.51
C ILE A 253 11.57 14.40 2.58
N HIS A 254 11.76 14.47 1.26
CA HIS A 254 10.64 14.55 0.32
C HIS A 254 9.79 13.27 0.36
N CYS A 255 10.44 12.13 0.48
CA CYS A 255 9.76 10.84 0.63
C CYS A 255 8.92 10.79 1.92
N THR A 256 9.51 11.20 3.05
CA THR A 256 8.83 11.25 4.35
C THR A 256 7.64 12.21 4.33
N ARG A 257 7.77 13.36 3.65
CA ARG A 257 6.68 14.32 3.47
C ARG A 257 5.55 13.76 2.63
N LEU A 258 5.86 13.14 1.48
CA LEU A 258 4.87 12.53 0.59
C LEU A 258 4.08 11.42 1.29
N ALA A 259 4.79 10.48 1.92
CA ALA A 259 4.16 9.39 2.67
C ALA A 259 3.31 9.93 3.84
N GLY A 260 3.82 10.92 4.58
CA GLY A 260 3.10 11.55 5.68
C GLY A 260 1.86 12.32 5.22
N GLN A 261 1.91 13.00 4.06
CA GLN A 261 0.74 13.66 3.49
C GLN A 261 -0.37 12.65 3.16
N LYS A 262 -0.04 11.50 2.58
CA LYS A 262 -1.01 10.43 2.33
C LYS A 262 -1.60 9.88 3.63
N ALA A 263 -0.78 9.67 4.67
CA ALA A 263 -1.24 9.24 5.99
C ALA A 263 -2.17 10.27 6.63
N ASP A 264 -1.87 11.56 6.50
CA ASP A 264 -2.70 12.65 6.98
C ASP A 264 -4.06 12.69 6.26
N LEU A 265 -4.09 12.53 4.93
CA LEU A 265 -5.32 12.45 4.14
C LEU A 265 -6.17 11.25 4.55
N TRP A 266 -5.55 10.08 4.80
CA TRP A 266 -6.26 8.91 5.30
C TRP A 266 -6.94 9.19 6.65
N TRP A 267 -6.26 9.90 7.56
CA TRP A 267 -6.84 10.25 8.86
C TRP A 267 -7.90 11.35 8.75
N LEU A 268 -7.68 12.36 7.92
CA LEU A 268 -8.65 13.44 7.64
C LEU A 268 -9.95 12.90 7.03
N ARG A 269 -9.87 11.85 6.20
CA ARG A 269 -11.05 11.20 5.62
C ARG A 269 -12.01 10.65 6.67
N GLN A 270 -11.55 10.38 7.89
CA GLN A 270 -12.33 9.91 9.03
C GLN A 270 -12.93 11.06 9.86
N CYS A 271 -12.61 12.31 9.55
CA CYS A 271 -13.14 13.47 10.22
C CYS A 271 -14.68 13.54 10.05
N PRO A 272 -15.46 13.75 11.11
CA PRO A 272 -16.92 13.82 11.01
C PRO A 272 -17.41 14.80 9.95
N LYS A 273 -16.78 15.96 9.79
CA LYS A 273 -17.11 16.94 8.77
C LYS A 273 -16.90 16.43 7.34
N VAL A 274 -15.85 15.65 7.11
CA VAL A 274 -15.58 15.01 5.82
C VAL A 274 -16.57 13.88 5.54
N MET A 275 -16.85 13.06 6.56
CA MET A 275 -17.81 11.95 6.45
C MET A 275 -19.25 12.43 6.24
N ALA A 276 -19.59 13.65 6.68
CA ALA A 276 -20.91 14.24 6.56
C ALA A 276 -21.10 15.05 5.27
N LEU A 277 -20.15 15.04 4.33
CA LEU A 277 -20.28 15.77 3.06
C LEU A 277 -21.58 15.40 2.34
N PRO A 278 -22.43 16.39 1.95
CA PRO A 278 -23.78 16.17 1.44
C PRO A 278 -23.77 15.80 -0.04
N PHE A 279 -23.15 14.66 -0.40
CA PHE A 279 -23.10 14.18 -1.77
C PHE A 279 -24.49 13.87 -2.32
N LYS A 280 -24.68 14.12 -3.61
CA LYS A 280 -25.83 13.62 -4.35
C LYS A 280 -25.79 12.10 -4.45
N ASP A 281 -26.95 11.46 -4.53
CA ASP A 281 -27.07 9.98 -4.56
C ASP A 281 -26.47 9.34 -5.82
N ASP A 282 -26.46 10.04 -6.94
CA ASP A 282 -25.99 9.57 -8.25
C ASP A 282 -24.48 9.72 -8.48
N ILE A 283 -23.73 10.26 -7.52
CA ILE A 283 -22.28 10.44 -7.64
C ILE A 283 -21.57 9.07 -7.56
N ARG A 284 -20.83 8.76 -8.61
CA ARG A 284 -20.05 7.51 -8.68
C ARG A 284 -18.90 7.52 -7.67
N ARG A 285 -18.50 6.35 -7.20
CA ARG A 285 -17.44 6.19 -6.18
C ARG A 285 -16.14 6.90 -6.55
N ALA A 286 -15.67 6.78 -7.78
CA ALA A 286 -14.43 7.42 -8.22
C ALA A 286 -14.52 8.95 -8.17
N ASP A 287 -15.66 9.52 -8.58
CA ASP A 287 -15.89 10.97 -8.54
C ASP A 287 -16.00 11.44 -7.08
N ARG A 288 -16.64 10.63 -6.22
CA ARG A 288 -16.73 10.89 -4.77
C ARG A 288 -15.35 10.87 -4.12
N ASP A 289 -14.52 9.85 -4.40
CA ASP A 289 -13.15 9.75 -3.88
C ASP A 289 -12.31 10.97 -4.28
N ASN A 290 -12.36 11.35 -5.55
CA ASN A 290 -11.64 12.52 -6.07
C ASN A 290 -12.11 13.83 -5.42
N THR A 291 -13.43 14.02 -5.28
CA THR A 291 -13.99 15.21 -4.65
C THR A 291 -13.61 15.31 -3.17
N ILE A 292 -13.60 14.18 -2.43
CA ILE A 292 -13.17 14.15 -1.03
C ILE A 292 -11.68 14.52 -0.93
N ASP A 293 -10.83 13.96 -1.80
CA ASP A 293 -9.39 14.22 -1.82
C ASP A 293 -9.11 15.72 -2.02
N ILE A 294 -9.74 16.34 -3.03
CA ILE A 294 -9.60 17.78 -3.29
C ILE A 294 -10.14 18.60 -2.11
N TYR A 295 -11.31 18.23 -1.56
CA TYR A 295 -11.91 18.94 -0.42
C TYR A 295 -11.02 18.94 0.82
N MET A 296 -10.29 17.85 1.07
CA MET A 296 -9.34 17.75 2.17
C MET A 296 -8.00 18.44 1.87
N GLY A 297 -7.67 18.63 0.59
CA GLY A 297 -6.44 19.25 0.13
C GLY A 297 -6.38 20.77 0.31
N ASP A 298 -5.40 21.39 -0.31
CA ASP A 298 -5.24 22.84 -0.33
C ASP A 298 -6.01 23.47 -1.49
N GLU A 299 -6.37 22.68 -2.51
CA GLU A 299 -7.13 23.08 -3.70
C GLU A 299 -8.67 22.91 -3.51
N TYR A 300 -9.16 22.90 -2.27
CA TYR A 300 -10.58 22.67 -1.96
C TYR A 300 -11.53 23.67 -2.66
N GLU A 301 -11.05 24.85 -3.02
CA GLU A 301 -11.79 25.84 -3.76
C GLU A 301 -12.26 25.32 -5.12
N ASP A 302 -11.52 24.41 -5.77
CA ASP A 302 -11.87 23.84 -7.07
C ASP A 302 -13.21 23.08 -7.03
N VAL A 303 -13.53 22.45 -5.91
CA VAL A 303 -14.80 21.72 -5.72
C VAL A 303 -15.87 22.53 -4.98
N LEU A 304 -15.50 23.65 -4.33
CA LEU A 304 -16.43 24.52 -3.60
C LEU A 304 -16.76 25.82 -4.34
N ALA A 305 -16.13 26.10 -5.48
CA ALA A 305 -16.43 27.26 -6.30
C ALA A 305 -17.89 27.23 -6.79
N GLU A 306 -18.44 28.42 -7.04
CA GLU A 306 -19.79 28.57 -7.65
C GLU A 306 -19.79 27.96 -9.05
N GLY A 307 -20.80 27.12 -9.35
CA GLY A 307 -20.86 26.33 -10.58
C GLY A 307 -20.13 24.99 -10.54
N ALA A 308 -19.25 24.76 -9.54
CA ALA A 308 -18.54 23.49 -9.35
C ALA A 308 -19.22 22.61 -8.30
N TRP A 309 -19.49 23.14 -7.10
CA TRP A 309 -20.05 22.36 -5.99
C TRP A 309 -21.40 21.72 -6.34
N GLN A 310 -22.20 22.37 -7.15
CA GLN A 310 -23.51 21.86 -7.61
C GLN A 310 -23.41 20.56 -8.41
N ASN A 311 -22.24 20.22 -8.93
CA ASN A 311 -22.03 18.97 -9.64
C ASN A 311 -21.96 17.77 -8.69
N PHE A 312 -21.56 17.98 -7.43
CA PHE A 312 -21.27 16.91 -6.49
C PHE A 312 -22.19 16.86 -5.27
N PHE A 313 -22.61 18.04 -4.78
CA PHE A 313 -23.30 18.19 -3.51
C PHE A 313 -24.75 18.64 -3.66
N THR A 314 -25.59 18.29 -2.69
CA THR A 314 -26.97 18.76 -2.58
C THR A 314 -27.05 20.17 -2.02
N GLU A 315 -26.07 20.57 -1.22
CA GLU A 315 -25.87 21.91 -0.69
C GLU A 315 -24.36 22.20 -0.58
N LYS A 316 -23.98 23.47 -0.58
CA LYS A 316 -22.57 23.87 -0.54
C LYS A 316 -21.97 23.55 0.83
N PRO A 317 -20.96 22.65 0.93
CA PRO A 317 -20.29 22.40 2.19
C PRO A 317 -19.41 23.58 2.62
N GLU A 318 -19.29 23.78 3.93
CA GLU A 318 -18.28 24.67 4.48
C GLU A 318 -16.87 24.06 4.32
N PRO A 319 -15.85 24.86 3.97
CA PRO A 319 -14.48 24.35 3.83
C PRO A 319 -13.95 23.80 5.15
N LEU A 320 -13.12 22.75 5.07
CA LEU A 320 -12.37 22.25 6.20
C LEU A 320 -11.18 23.17 6.47
N THR A 321 -11.26 23.97 7.54
CA THR A 321 -10.24 24.98 7.85
C THR A 321 -8.91 24.36 8.26
N ARG A 322 -7.83 25.13 8.15
CA ARG A 322 -6.49 24.70 8.59
C ARG A 322 -6.45 24.34 10.07
N GLU A 323 -7.16 25.08 10.91
CA GLU A 323 -7.28 24.85 12.34
C GLU A 323 -8.01 23.54 12.63
N GLU A 324 -9.11 23.27 11.95
CA GLU A 324 -9.86 22.00 12.04
C GLU A 324 -9.00 20.83 11.61
N LYS A 325 -8.29 20.94 10.46
CA LYS A 325 -7.34 19.91 10.00
C LYS A 325 -6.28 19.62 11.06
N LYS A 326 -5.64 20.66 11.59
CA LYS A 326 -4.59 20.53 12.61
C LYS A 326 -5.11 19.89 13.91
N ALA A 327 -6.29 20.30 14.37
CA ALA A 327 -6.91 19.73 15.57
C ALA A 327 -7.27 18.26 15.41
N TRP A 328 -7.74 17.86 14.22
CA TRP A 328 -8.05 16.46 13.92
C TRP A 328 -6.80 15.60 13.79
N LEU A 329 -5.79 16.08 13.07
CA LEU A 329 -4.52 15.38 12.89
C LEU A 329 -3.79 15.14 14.22
N ALA A 330 -3.88 16.07 15.17
CA ALA A 330 -3.28 15.92 16.49
C ALA A 330 -3.89 14.78 17.34
N GLN A 331 -5.03 14.23 16.94
CA GLN A 331 -5.65 13.08 17.59
C GLN A 331 -5.13 11.73 17.08
N ASN A 332 -4.40 11.72 15.96
CA ASN A 332 -3.82 10.50 15.45
C ASN A 332 -2.61 10.08 16.30
N GLN A 333 -2.59 8.84 16.73
CA GLN A 333 -1.58 8.28 17.63
C GLN A 333 -1.23 6.85 17.24
N LYS A 334 -0.14 6.31 17.82
CA LYS A 334 0.30 4.92 17.64
C LYS A 334 0.57 4.54 16.18
N VAL A 335 1.02 5.50 15.39
CA VAL A 335 1.44 5.25 14.01
C VAL A 335 2.87 4.69 14.02
N ALA A 336 3.10 3.64 13.26
CA ALA A 336 4.40 3.07 13.00
C ALA A 336 4.98 3.62 11.68
N LEU A 337 6.29 3.84 11.63
CA LEU A 337 7.01 4.34 10.46
C LEU A 337 8.20 3.45 10.14
N GLY A 338 8.25 2.94 8.91
CA GLY A 338 9.43 2.28 8.34
C GLY A 338 10.14 3.17 7.32
N SER A 339 11.46 3.01 7.23
CA SER A 339 12.29 3.62 6.20
C SER A 339 13.19 2.55 5.57
N ASP A 340 13.36 2.57 4.24
CA ASP A 340 14.19 1.60 3.50
C ASP A 340 15.70 1.82 3.70
N ALA A 341 16.10 2.94 4.34
CA ALA A 341 17.46 3.24 4.77
C ALA A 341 17.44 4.18 5.98
N PHE A 342 18.63 4.65 6.42
CA PHE A 342 18.72 5.55 7.56
C PHE A 342 18.07 6.93 7.26
N PHE A 343 17.60 7.59 8.30
CA PHE A 343 17.23 9.00 8.26
C PHE A 343 18.48 9.87 8.40
N PRO A 344 18.75 10.79 7.44
CA PRO A 344 19.96 11.62 7.49
C PRO A 344 19.88 12.74 8.53
N PHE A 345 18.66 13.21 8.87
CA PHE A 345 18.44 14.34 9.78
C PHE A 345 17.14 14.17 10.56
N GLY A 346 17.05 14.86 11.71
CA GLY A 346 15.89 14.87 12.58
C GLY A 346 14.63 15.51 11.99
N ASP A 347 14.72 16.27 10.89
CA ASP A 347 13.58 16.86 10.20
C ASP A 347 12.59 15.79 9.69
N ASN A 348 13.08 14.58 9.38
CA ASN A 348 12.24 13.43 9.06
C ASN A 348 11.37 13.01 10.26
N ILE A 349 11.95 13.05 11.47
CA ILE A 349 11.26 12.73 12.71
C ILE A 349 10.22 13.81 13.06
N GLU A 350 10.61 15.10 12.90
CA GLU A 350 9.70 16.24 13.06
C GLU A 350 8.47 16.10 12.15
N ARG A 351 8.69 15.67 10.90
CA ARG A 351 7.57 15.41 9.97
C ARG A 351 6.72 14.22 10.40
N ALA A 352 7.36 13.13 10.81
CA ALA A 352 6.68 11.90 11.22
C ALA A 352 5.80 12.13 12.46
N HIS A 353 6.31 12.85 13.46
CA HIS A 353 5.58 13.18 14.67
C HIS A 353 4.24 13.89 14.37
N LYS A 354 4.19 14.79 13.39
CA LYS A 354 2.97 15.51 13.00
C LYS A 354 1.86 14.59 12.46
N SER A 355 2.19 13.38 12.03
CA SER A 355 1.24 12.34 11.58
C SER A 355 0.95 11.28 12.67
N GLY A 356 1.34 11.53 13.92
CA GLY A 356 1.04 10.64 15.06
C GLY A 356 1.99 9.44 15.19
N VAL A 357 3.20 9.52 14.60
CA VAL A 357 4.21 8.46 14.73
C VAL A 357 4.74 8.36 16.14
N GLU A 358 4.70 7.17 16.71
CA GLU A 358 5.26 6.82 18.02
C GLU A 358 6.31 5.71 17.94
N PHE A 359 6.36 4.98 16.82
CA PHE A 359 7.24 3.84 16.61
C PHE A 359 7.96 3.95 15.27
N ILE A 360 9.28 3.75 15.26
CA ILE A 360 10.10 3.85 14.05
C ILE A 360 11.00 2.63 13.91
N ALA A 361 11.16 2.14 12.67
CA ALA A 361 12.20 1.20 12.29
C ALA A 361 12.97 1.74 11.07
N GLN A 362 14.28 1.83 11.20
CA GLN A 362 15.19 2.28 10.14
C GLN A 362 16.55 1.58 10.27
N ALA A 363 17.38 1.66 9.23
CA ALA A 363 18.65 0.95 9.19
C ALA A 363 19.64 1.39 10.28
N GLY A 364 19.71 2.69 10.58
CA GLY A 364 20.81 3.26 11.36
C GLY A 364 22.09 3.42 10.52
N GLY A 365 23.15 3.95 11.11
CA GLY A 365 24.48 4.10 10.47
C GLY A 365 24.69 5.44 9.77
N SER A 366 23.85 6.45 10.03
CA SER A 366 24.10 7.82 9.62
C SER A 366 25.13 8.48 10.54
N VAL A 367 25.96 9.35 9.99
CA VAL A 367 26.86 10.23 10.79
C VAL A 367 26.09 11.20 11.69
N ARG A 368 24.77 11.32 11.52
CA ARG A 368 23.88 12.17 12.30
C ARG A 368 22.83 11.37 13.08
N ASP A 369 23.11 10.11 13.38
CA ASP A 369 22.20 9.27 14.19
C ASP A 369 21.94 9.90 15.56
N ASP A 370 22.93 10.58 16.16
CA ASP A 370 22.80 11.35 17.40
C ASP A 370 21.65 12.37 17.35
N HIS A 371 21.58 13.14 16.27
CA HIS A 371 20.53 14.13 16.07
C HIS A 371 19.16 13.50 15.82
N VAL A 372 19.11 12.38 15.11
CA VAL A 372 17.87 11.63 14.85
C VAL A 372 17.34 11.04 16.15
N ILE A 373 18.22 10.42 16.97
CA ILE A 373 17.88 9.86 18.29
C ILE A 373 17.34 10.98 19.21
N ALA A 374 18.08 12.09 19.34
CA ALA A 374 17.65 13.22 20.19
C ALA A 374 16.28 13.79 19.77
N THR A 375 15.97 13.79 18.47
CA THR A 375 14.67 14.25 17.99
C THR A 375 13.56 13.23 18.34
N CYS A 376 13.85 11.94 18.29
CA CYS A 376 12.92 10.90 18.76
C CYS A 376 12.63 11.06 20.27
N ASP A 377 13.68 11.22 21.08
CA ASP A 377 13.59 11.37 22.53
C ASP A 377 12.77 12.63 22.93
N LYS A 378 12.95 13.74 22.20
CA LYS A 378 12.13 14.95 22.35
C LYS A 378 10.62 14.68 22.30
N TYR A 379 10.20 13.71 21.50
CA TYR A 379 8.78 13.36 21.29
C TYR A 379 8.37 12.04 21.95
N GLY A 380 9.27 11.39 22.69
CA GLY A 380 9.00 10.10 23.32
C GLY A 380 8.80 8.94 22.33
N ILE A 381 9.33 9.07 21.11
CA ILE A 381 9.22 8.07 20.05
C ILE A 381 10.22 6.92 20.32
N ALA A 382 9.74 5.67 20.27
CA ALA A 382 10.59 4.50 20.28
C ALA A 382 11.11 4.20 18.87
N MET A 383 12.43 4.12 18.69
CA MET A 383 13.05 3.84 17.39
C MET A 383 14.01 2.66 17.48
N ALA A 384 13.87 1.71 16.56
CA ALA A 384 14.80 0.60 16.38
C ALA A 384 15.74 0.82 15.20
N PHE A 385 17.01 0.50 15.36
CA PHE A 385 18.00 0.36 14.30
C PHE A 385 18.06 -1.11 13.87
N THR A 386 17.52 -1.38 12.69
CA THR A 386 17.43 -2.74 12.16
C THR A 386 18.75 -3.26 11.60
N GLY A 387 19.71 -2.38 11.28
CA GLY A 387 20.92 -2.71 10.54
C GLY A 387 20.68 -3.14 9.09
N VAL A 388 19.46 -3.01 8.59
CA VAL A 388 19.05 -3.52 7.27
C VAL A 388 18.66 -2.38 6.34
N ARG A 389 19.27 -2.36 5.15
CA ARG A 389 18.87 -1.49 4.04
C ARG A 389 17.99 -2.28 3.05
N LEU A 390 16.88 -1.69 2.63
CA LEU A 390 15.85 -2.33 1.80
C LEU A 390 15.72 -1.65 0.43
N PHE A 391 16.80 -1.17 -0.15
CA PHE A 391 16.74 -0.52 -1.47
C PHE A 391 16.18 -1.46 -2.53
N HIS A 392 15.25 -0.95 -3.31
CA HIS A 392 14.59 -1.63 -4.42
C HIS A 392 14.63 -0.74 -5.67
N HIS A 393 15.23 -1.26 -6.75
CA HIS A 393 15.41 -0.53 -8.01
C HIS A 393 15.07 -1.38 -9.23
#